data_a54df41816250a1dfea670bfd3f6e20f
#
_entry.id   a54df41816250a1dfea670bfd3f6e20f
#
_cell.length_a   1.000
_cell.length_b   1.000
_cell.length_c   1.000
_cell.angle_alpha   90.00
_cell.angle_beta   90.00
_cell.angle_gamma   90.00
#
_symmetry.space_group_name_H-M   'P 1'
#
loop_
_entity.id
_entity.type
_entity.pdbx_description
1 polymer ?
#
loop_
_entity_poly.entity_id
_entity_poly.type
_entity_poly.pdbx_seq_one_letter_code
_entity_poly.pdbx_strand_id
1 'polypeptide(L)'
;MSEVSRLLFAGFCVIAIVSPSAAANADHGKQIAERWCASCHLVQRGQTSATDQAPPFTYLGKTPEFDQNKLAFLLLLPHPNMPSVSLNRAEVADLADYIRSLK
;
A
#
# COMPACT_ATOMS: atom_id res chain seq x y z
N MET A 1 29.32 -24.25 -59.05
CA MET A 1 28.57 -23.02 -58.84
C MET A 1 27.75 -23.20 -57.57
N SER A 2 28.25 -22.68 -56.51
CA SER A 2 27.58 -22.80 -55.22
C SER A 2 26.68 -21.57 -55.00
N GLU A 3 25.42 -21.82 -55.02
CA GLU A 3 24.43 -20.81 -54.56
C GLU A 3 24.49 -20.72 -53.06
N VAL A 4 25.07 -19.64 -52.57
CA VAL A 4 25.06 -19.34 -51.14
C VAL A 4 23.70 -18.77 -50.83
N SER A 5 22.82 -19.61 -50.29
CA SER A 5 21.55 -19.19 -49.71
C SER A 5 21.81 -18.36 -48.46
N ARG A 6 21.71 -17.05 -48.62
CA ARG A 6 21.73 -16.13 -47.48
C ARG A 6 20.39 -16.23 -46.75
N LEU A 7 20.36 -17.09 -45.77
CA LEU A 7 19.30 -17.07 -44.76
C LEU A 7 19.44 -15.79 -43.91
N LEU A 8 18.66 -14.78 -44.29
CA LEU A 8 18.43 -13.61 -43.44
C LEU A 8 17.57 -14.05 -42.26
N PHE A 9 18.21 -14.35 -41.14
CA PHE A 9 17.52 -14.42 -39.86
C PHE A 9 17.10 -13.00 -39.48
N ALA A 10 15.87 -12.65 -39.81
CA ALA A 10 15.23 -11.47 -39.25
C ALA A 10 14.96 -11.77 -37.77
N GLY A 11 15.86 -11.30 -36.91
CA GLY A 11 15.66 -11.35 -35.47
C GLY A 11 14.47 -10.48 -35.09
N PHE A 12 13.35 -11.10 -34.81
CA PHE A 12 12.17 -10.43 -34.30
C PHE A 12 12.46 -10.06 -32.84
N CYS A 13 12.92 -8.83 -32.61
CA CYS A 13 13.11 -8.29 -31.26
C CYS A 13 11.73 -8.03 -30.68
N VAL A 14 11.21 -8.99 -29.92
CA VAL A 14 10.00 -8.79 -29.13
C VAL A 14 10.37 -7.83 -27.98
N ILE A 15 10.06 -6.57 -28.16
CA ILE A 15 10.16 -5.59 -27.06
C ILE A 15 9.00 -5.91 -26.12
N ALA A 16 9.30 -6.61 -25.04
CA ALA A 16 8.35 -6.78 -23.96
C ALA A 16 8.13 -5.41 -23.30
N ILE A 17 6.98 -4.81 -23.57
CA ILE A 17 6.55 -3.60 -22.87
C ILE A 17 6.18 -4.01 -21.46
N VAL A 18 7.13 -3.84 -20.54
CA VAL A 18 6.85 -4.01 -19.11
C VAL A 18 6.11 -2.76 -18.67
N SER A 19 4.79 -2.86 -18.55
CA SER A 19 4.00 -1.80 -17.90
C SER A 19 4.40 -1.75 -16.44
N PRO A 20 4.82 -0.58 -15.90
CA PRO A 20 5.08 -0.47 -14.47
C PRO A 20 3.78 -0.74 -13.73
N SER A 21 3.74 -1.84 -12.96
CA SER A 21 2.66 -2.04 -11.99
C SER A 21 2.77 -0.93 -10.95
N ALA A 22 1.67 -0.23 -10.69
CA ALA A 22 1.63 0.77 -9.64
C ALA A 22 1.89 0.09 -8.29
N ALA A 23 3.12 0.22 -7.77
CA ALA A 23 3.45 -0.19 -6.41
C ALA A 23 2.72 0.70 -5.40
N ALA A 24 2.35 0.14 -4.26
CA ALA A 24 1.77 0.91 -3.17
C ALA A 24 2.75 2.01 -2.72
N ASN A 25 2.21 3.18 -2.37
CA ASN A 25 2.98 4.36 -2.01
C ASN A 25 2.84 4.65 -0.51
N ALA A 26 3.87 4.32 0.27
CA ALA A 26 3.87 4.54 1.71
C ALA A 26 3.82 6.03 2.09
N ASP A 27 4.40 6.92 1.30
CA ASP A 27 4.34 8.37 1.57
C ASP A 27 2.90 8.91 1.41
N HIS A 28 2.18 8.44 0.41
CA HIS A 28 0.77 8.75 0.26
C HIS A 28 -0.05 8.13 1.40
N GLY A 29 0.26 6.92 1.81
CA GLY A 29 -0.34 6.27 2.98
C GLY A 29 -0.15 7.07 4.26
N LYS A 30 1.02 7.67 4.46
CA LYS A 30 1.30 8.58 5.56
C LYS A 30 0.38 9.80 5.53
N GLN A 31 0.20 10.41 4.38
CA GLN A 31 -0.69 11.58 4.23
C GLN A 31 -2.14 11.21 4.56
N ILE A 32 -2.60 10.04 4.15
CA ILE A 32 -3.94 9.53 4.49
C ILE A 32 -4.06 9.36 6.01
N ALA A 33 -3.07 8.74 6.64
CA ALA A 33 -3.03 8.52 8.09
C ALA A 33 -3.08 9.84 8.87
N GLU A 34 -2.27 10.81 8.50
CA GLU A 34 -2.23 12.12 9.14
C GLU A 34 -3.55 12.87 9.01
N ARG A 35 -4.20 12.76 7.86
CA ARG A 35 -5.44 13.46 7.58
C ARG A 35 -6.66 12.83 8.28
N TRP A 36 -6.76 11.51 8.28
CA TRP A 36 -7.99 10.82 8.65
C TRP A 36 -7.91 10.02 9.95
N CYS A 37 -6.71 9.69 10.42
CA CYS A 37 -6.53 8.73 11.50
C CYS A 37 -5.85 9.34 12.74
N ALA A 38 -5.05 10.39 12.57
CA ALA A 38 -4.17 10.91 13.61
C ALA A 38 -4.90 11.53 14.82
N SER A 39 -6.16 11.92 14.67
CA SER A 39 -6.93 12.46 15.79
C SER A 39 -7.23 11.40 16.85
N CYS A 40 -7.32 10.12 16.47
CA CYS A 40 -7.65 9.01 17.35
C CYS A 40 -6.52 8.00 17.51
N HIS A 41 -5.71 7.80 16.47
CA HIS A 41 -4.59 6.86 16.47
C HIS A 41 -3.24 7.58 16.55
N LEU A 42 -2.29 6.93 17.18
CA LEU A 42 -0.88 7.29 17.02
C LEU A 42 -0.40 6.73 15.68
N VAL A 43 -0.25 7.60 14.69
CA VAL A 43 0.01 7.20 13.30
C VAL A 43 1.46 7.34 12.88
N GLN A 44 2.30 7.96 13.72
CA GLN A 44 3.71 8.17 13.41
C GLN A 44 4.57 8.18 14.67
N ARG A 45 5.85 7.91 14.48
CA ARG A 45 6.84 8.01 15.56
C ARG A 45 6.97 9.48 15.98
N GLY A 46 7.03 9.73 17.28
CA GLY A 46 7.13 11.08 17.82
C GLY A 46 5.79 11.77 18.04
N GLN A 47 4.69 11.25 17.54
CA GLN A 47 3.36 11.72 17.94
C GLN A 47 3.10 11.32 19.39
N THR A 48 2.79 12.31 20.24
CA THR A 48 2.72 12.10 21.69
C THR A 48 1.31 11.91 22.21
N SER A 49 0.29 12.29 21.43
CA SER A 49 -1.10 12.19 21.88
C SER A 49 -2.06 11.91 20.72
N ALA A 50 -3.12 11.20 21.07
CA ALA A 50 -4.32 11.02 20.28
C ALA A 50 -5.50 11.09 21.25
N THR A 51 -6.71 11.37 20.76
CA THR A 51 -7.87 11.62 21.64
C THR A 51 -8.48 10.38 22.23
N ASP A 52 -8.26 9.21 21.64
CA ASP A 52 -8.86 7.94 22.05
C ASP A 52 -7.82 6.86 22.32
N GLN A 53 -8.27 5.77 22.95
CA GLN A 53 -7.47 4.57 23.20
C GLN A 53 -7.44 3.64 21.97
N ALA A 54 -7.44 4.22 20.78
CA ALA A 54 -7.33 3.47 19.54
C ALA A 54 -5.93 2.84 19.41
N PRO A 55 -5.81 1.65 18.83
CA PRO A 55 -4.51 1.01 18.68
C PRO A 55 -3.53 1.87 17.88
N PRO A 56 -2.28 2.03 18.35
CA PRO A 56 -1.27 2.72 17.55
C PRO A 56 -0.93 1.95 16.29
N PHE A 57 -0.58 2.65 15.24
CA PHE A 57 -0.25 2.04 13.94
C PHE A 57 0.99 1.13 14.00
N THR A 58 1.93 1.42 14.89
CA THR A 58 3.06 0.52 15.16
C THR A 58 2.61 -0.85 15.66
N TYR A 59 1.55 -0.89 16.46
CA TYR A 59 0.96 -2.15 16.91
C TYR A 59 0.23 -2.87 15.78
N LEU A 60 -0.56 -2.15 15.00
CA LEU A 60 -1.28 -2.74 13.86
C LEU A 60 -0.33 -3.38 12.86
N GLY A 61 0.77 -2.70 12.54
CA GLY A 61 1.76 -3.22 11.59
C GLY A 61 2.46 -4.50 12.05
N LYS A 62 2.47 -4.78 13.35
CA LYS A 62 3.02 -6.02 13.93
C LYS A 62 2.00 -7.16 14.01
N THR A 63 0.75 -6.89 13.71
CA THR A 63 -0.29 -7.93 13.72
C THR A 63 0.05 -9.00 12.69
N PRO A 64 -0.05 -10.31 13.04
CA PRO A 64 0.22 -11.37 12.07
C PRO A 64 -0.64 -11.22 10.81
N GLU A 65 0.00 -11.45 9.66
CA GLU A 65 -0.67 -11.38 8.35
C GLU A 65 -1.28 -10.01 8.01
N PHE A 66 -0.73 -8.95 8.61
CA PHE A 66 -1.19 -7.61 8.29
C PHE A 66 -0.81 -7.22 6.85
N ASP A 67 -1.83 -7.00 6.03
CA ASP A 67 -1.73 -6.57 4.65
C ASP A 67 -2.90 -5.65 4.27
N GLN A 68 -2.98 -5.25 3.00
CA GLN A 68 -4.07 -4.40 2.51
C GLN A 68 -5.46 -5.05 2.68
N ASN A 69 -5.57 -6.37 2.57
CA ASN A 69 -6.84 -7.07 2.72
C ASN A 69 -7.29 -7.06 4.19
N LYS A 70 -6.35 -7.27 5.10
CA LYS A 70 -6.62 -7.18 6.53
C LYS A 70 -7.04 -5.78 6.93
N LEU A 71 -6.35 -4.77 6.42
CA LEU A 71 -6.71 -3.37 6.67
C LEU A 71 -8.10 -3.04 6.11
N ALA A 72 -8.40 -3.44 4.88
CA ALA A 72 -9.71 -3.23 4.28
C ALA A 72 -10.83 -3.86 5.13
N PHE A 73 -10.60 -5.08 5.62
CA PHE A 73 -11.53 -5.75 6.51
C PHE A 73 -11.74 -4.98 7.81
N LEU A 74 -10.67 -4.51 8.45
CA LEU A 74 -10.75 -3.74 9.69
C LEU A 74 -11.48 -2.41 9.50
N LEU A 75 -11.33 -1.76 8.35
CA LEU A 75 -12.02 -0.51 8.03
C LEU A 75 -13.52 -0.71 7.79
N LEU A 76 -13.95 -1.91 7.41
CA LEU A 76 -15.36 -2.25 7.22
C LEU A 76 -16.05 -2.67 8.54
N LEU A 77 -15.29 -3.01 9.56
CA LEU A 77 -15.88 -3.36 10.86
C LEU A 77 -16.41 -2.11 11.55
N PRO A 78 -17.61 -2.18 12.16
CA PRO A 78 -18.09 -1.07 12.97
C PRO A 78 -17.16 -0.90 14.19
N HIS A 79 -16.44 0.19 14.23
CA HIS A 79 -15.61 0.56 15.38
C HIS A 79 -16.40 1.55 16.22
N PRO A 80 -16.56 1.30 17.53
CA PRO A 80 -17.13 2.31 18.42
C PRO A 80 -16.31 3.59 18.33
N ASN A 81 -16.96 4.71 18.11
CA ASN A 81 -16.37 6.06 18.03
C ASN A 81 -15.44 6.30 16.81
N MET A 82 -15.28 5.36 15.92
CA MET A 82 -14.52 5.58 14.70
C MET A 82 -15.45 6.01 13.55
N PRO A 83 -15.23 7.19 12.96
CA PRO A 83 -16.01 7.60 11.80
C PRO A 83 -15.67 6.73 10.59
N SER A 84 -16.66 6.53 9.71
CA SER A 84 -16.43 5.82 8.46
C SER A 84 -15.50 6.63 7.56
N VAL A 85 -14.41 6.00 7.14
CA VAL A 85 -13.48 6.57 6.18
C VAL A 85 -13.61 5.81 4.86
N SER A 86 -13.97 6.52 3.81
CA SER A 86 -14.12 5.93 2.49
C SER A 86 -12.81 6.02 1.73
N LEU A 87 -12.09 4.89 1.66
CA LEU A 87 -10.85 4.74 0.91
C LEU A 87 -11.07 3.78 -0.26
N ASN A 88 -10.51 4.13 -1.41
CA ASN A 88 -10.48 3.20 -2.53
C ASN A 88 -9.37 2.14 -2.33
N ARG A 89 -9.35 1.14 -3.20
CA ARG A 89 -8.39 0.02 -3.08
C ARG A 89 -6.94 0.47 -3.10
N ALA A 90 -6.58 1.45 -3.93
CA ALA A 90 -5.22 1.97 -4.03
C ALA A 90 -4.83 2.72 -2.74
N GLU A 91 -5.72 3.50 -2.20
CA GLU A 91 -5.50 4.22 -0.93
C GLU A 91 -5.36 3.26 0.25
N VAL A 92 -6.13 2.19 0.29
CA VAL A 92 -5.98 1.14 1.31
C VAL A 92 -4.63 0.46 1.19
N ALA A 93 -4.16 0.17 -0.02
CA ALA A 93 -2.84 -0.41 -0.26
C ALA A 93 -1.72 0.53 0.20
N ASP A 94 -1.82 1.82 -0.11
CA ASP A 94 -0.86 2.84 0.30
C ASP A 94 -0.81 2.96 1.82
N LEU A 95 -1.96 3.01 2.46
CA LEU A 95 -2.06 3.09 3.92
C LEU A 95 -1.49 1.82 4.59
N ALA A 96 -1.80 0.64 4.07
CA ALA A 96 -1.25 -0.61 4.60
C ALA A 96 0.28 -0.66 4.49
N ASP A 97 0.82 -0.16 3.38
CA ASP A 97 2.27 -0.09 3.17
C ASP A 97 2.94 0.85 4.17
N TYR A 98 2.32 2.00 4.42
CA TYR A 98 2.78 2.93 5.44
C TYR A 98 2.75 2.30 6.84
N ILE A 99 1.65 1.67 7.23
CA ILE A 99 1.54 1.01 8.54
C ILE A 99 2.62 -0.06 8.72
N ARG A 100 2.87 -0.88 7.69
CA ARG A 100 3.95 -1.88 7.74
C ARG A 100 5.32 -1.27 7.89
N SER A 101 5.53 -0.07 7.39
CA SER A 101 6.80 0.63 7.52
C SER A 101 7.11 1.07 8.95
N LEU A 102 6.10 1.12 9.83
CA LEU A 102 6.22 1.59 11.20
C LEU A 102 6.57 0.49 12.22
N LYS A 103 6.49 -0.76 11.83
CA LYS A 103 6.77 -1.90 12.73
C LYS A 103 8.24 -1.97 13.17
#